data_f39c4af84b9e75a13cfa0e9c7980f732
#
_entry.id   f39c4af84b9e75a13cfa0e9c7980f732
#
_cell.length_a   1.000
_cell.length_b   1.000
_cell.length_c   1.000
_cell.angle_alpha   90.00
_cell.angle_beta   90.00
_cell.angle_gamma   90.00
#
_symmetry.space_group_name_H-M   'P 1'
#
loop_
_entity.id
_entity.type
_entity.pdbx_description
1 polymer ?
#
loop_
_entity_poly.entity_id
_entity_poly.type
_entity_poly.pdbx_seq_one_letter_code
_entity_poly.pdbx_strand_id
1 'polypeptide(L)'
;MKGMIARLGWLGSAILFIVVALAIFYGSSHFRKHALRASILQSDPARLERLGRRLIVGYKDVAKVKALVEKRAIAGIFLTTRNAQDRTADQIRSEIESLQAIRKAQGLPRLIVAADQEGGIVSHLSPPLTDQPSLGATISNLNSDDEREKAVKAYASTQARELQTLGINMNFGPVVDLQPSTAPANDSGSRIYSRAISSDPDLVAKVAVWYCETLAEFDVTCTLKHFPGLGHVANDTHVAAGTLATPEPQLEREDWLPFQRLKNDPRFAMMIGHVRVDAIDPTLPASYSSEVIDGLLRTRWKVDALLVTDDFGMGAILESKDGIGEAAIKALNAGVDLVLLSNSDKHFDTVMTALVAADSEGLIRKNLESETFRRLVRASQHP
;
A
#
# COMPACT_ATOMS: atom_id res chain seq x y z
N MET A 1 -6.95 59.46 24.32
CA MET A 1 -6.75 58.27 25.18
C MET A 1 -8.00 57.38 25.34
N LYS A 2 -9.23 57.89 25.55
CA LYS A 2 -10.43 57.02 25.68
C LYS A 2 -10.78 56.15 24.47
N GLY A 3 -10.55 56.61 23.22
CA GLY A 3 -10.85 55.82 22.04
C GLY A 3 -9.86 54.69 21.70
N MET A 4 -8.63 54.73 22.22
CA MET A 4 -7.60 53.72 21.99
C MET A 4 -7.78 52.54 22.92
N ILE A 5 -8.22 52.79 24.15
CA ILE A 5 -8.51 51.72 25.18
C ILE A 5 -9.76 50.92 24.75
N ALA A 6 -10.79 51.58 24.19
CA ALA A 6 -11.97 50.88 23.68
C ALA A 6 -11.64 49.93 22.48
N ARG A 7 -10.76 50.36 21.59
CA ARG A 7 -10.32 49.54 20.44
C ARG A 7 -9.48 48.33 20.88
N LEU A 8 -8.63 48.45 21.90
CA LEU A 8 -7.89 47.30 22.45
C LEU A 8 -8.82 46.28 23.13
N GLY A 9 -9.88 46.75 23.83
CA GLY A 9 -10.87 45.82 24.42
C GLY A 9 -11.64 45.02 23.38
N TRP A 10 -12.02 45.64 22.25
CA TRP A 10 -12.71 44.95 21.17
C TRP A 10 -11.83 43.93 20.46
N LEU A 11 -10.56 44.24 20.23
CA LEU A 11 -9.58 43.30 19.64
C LEU A 11 -9.34 42.10 20.59
N GLY A 12 -9.19 42.32 21.88
CA GLY A 12 -9.04 41.24 22.86
C GLY A 12 -10.26 40.32 22.93
N SER A 13 -11.47 40.88 22.88
CA SER A 13 -12.72 40.11 22.87
C SER A 13 -12.90 39.32 21.59
N ALA A 14 -12.52 39.86 20.43
CA ALA A 14 -12.58 39.18 19.15
C ALA A 14 -11.58 37.99 19.09
N ILE A 15 -10.37 38.19 19.58
CA ILE A 15 -9.35 37.11 19.66
C ILE A 15 -9.82 36.00 20.58
N LEU A 16 -10.37 36.35 21.78
CA LEU A 16 -10.90 35.35 22.71
C LEU A 16 -12.05 34.55 22.07
N PHE A 17 -12.95 35.22 21.34
CA PHE A 17 -14.06 34.56 20.66
C PHE A 17 -13.58 33.60 19.59
N ILE A 18 -12.56 33.96 18.80
CA ILE A 18 -11.93 33.12 17.78
C ILE A 18 -11.26 31.90 18.43
N VAL A 19 -10.52 32.09 19.52
CA VAL A 19 -9.85 30.99 20.25
C VAL A 19 -10.88 30.01 20.82
N VAL A 20 -11.96 30.52 21.45
CA VAL A 20 -13.04 29.68 21.97
C VAL A 20 -13.77 28.96 20.83
N ALA A 21 -14.08 29.61 19.74
CA ALA A 21 -14.71 29.00 18.58
C ALA A 21 -13.83 27.90 17.95
N LEU A 22 -12.52 28.14 17.83
CA LEU A 22 -11.56 27.13 17.40
C LEU A 22 -11.48 25.95 18.38
N ALA A 23 -11.42 26.21 19.68
CA ALA A 23 -11.39 25.16 20.71
C ALA A 23 -12.66 24.30 20.68
N ILE A 24 -13.83 24.91 20.51
CA ILE A 24 -15.11 24.19 20.34
C ILE A 24 -15.12 23.41 19.04
N PHE A 25 -14.65 23.98 17.93
CA PHE A 25 -14.59 23.31 16.64
C PHE A 25 -13.63 22.10 16.68
N TYR A 26 -12.42 22.28 17.22
CA TYR A 26 -11.46 21.17 17.37
C TYR A 26 -11.94 20.13 18.37
N GLY A 27 -12.49 20.54 19.51
CA GLY A 27 -13.07 19.63 20.51
C GLY A 27 -14.23 18.82 19.96
N SER A 28 -15.15 19.46 19.22
CA SER A 28 -16.29 18.78 18.61
C SER A 28 -15.86 17.84 17.48
N SER A 29 -14.87 18.21 16.68
CA SER A 29 -14.34 17.35 15.60
C SER A 29 -13.63 16.12 16.17
N HIS A 30 -12.86 16.29 17.23
CA HIS A 30 -12.18 15.18 17.92
C HIS A 30 -13.20 14.22 18.56
N PHE A 31 -14.21 14.76 19.24
CA PHE A 31 -15.28 13.97 19.83
C PHE A 31 -16.09 13.19 18.77
N ARG A 32 -16.42 13.83 17.65
CA ARG A 32 -17.12 13.17 16.53
C ARG A 32 -16.30 12.01 15.96
N LYS A 33 -14.97 12.19 15.76
CA LYS A 33 -14.08 11.12 15.29
C LYS A 33 -14.04 9.95 16.26
N HIS A 34 -13.91 10.21 17.56
CA HIS A 34 -13.94 9.16 18.58
C HIS A 34 -15.28 8.42 18.64
N ALA A 35 -16.39 9.14 18.58
CA ALA A 35 -17.73 8.54 18.56
C ALA A 35 -17.95 7.69 17.30
N LEU A 36 -17.51 8.18 16.14
CA LEU A 36 -17.58 7.44 14.87
C LEU A 36 -16.75 6.14 14.94
N ARG A 37 -15.50 6.23 15.37
CA ARG A 37 -14.64 5.05 15.54
C ARG A 37 -15.22 4.05 16.51
N ALA A 38 -15.75 4.52 17.65
CA ALA A 38 -16.42 3.65 18.62
C ALA A 38 -17.64 2.96 18.02
N SER A 39 -18.47 3.69 17.25
CA SER A 39 -19.63 3.13 16.53
C SER A 39 -19.20 2.06 15.52
N ILE A 40 -18.16 2.32 14.73
CA ILE A 40 -17.61 1.36 13.76
C ILE A 40 -17.15 0.08 14.49
N LEU A 41 -16.36 0.22 15.56
CA LEU A 41 -15.80 -0.90 16.31
C LEU A 41 -16.84 -1.64 17.18
N GLN A 42 -18.05 -1.10 17.31
CA GLN A 42 -19.22 -1.73 17.92
C GLN A 42 -20.17 -2.35 16.89
N SER A 43 -19.88 -2.23 15.59
CA SER A 43 -20.64 -2.88 14.53
C SER A 43 -20.64 -4.41 14.72
N ASP A 44 -21.53 -5.10 14.02
CA ASP A 44 -21.57 -6.56 14.00
C ASP A 44 -20.15 -7.13 13.75
N PRO A 45 -19.60 -7.95 14.68
CA PRO A 45 -18.23 -8.47 14.60
C PRO A 45 -17.95 -9.25 13.32
N ALA A 46 -18.92 -9.99 12.79
CA ALA A 46 -18.77 -10.75 11.56
C ALA A 46 -18.65 -9.83 10.34
N ARG A 47 -19.45 -8.76 10.30
CA ARG A 47 -19.35 -7.72 9.28
C ARG A 47 -18.01 -7.01 9.35
N LEU A 48 -17.60 -6.61 10.54
CA LEU A 48 -16.34 -5.90 10.74
C LEU A 48 -15.13 -6.75 10.32
N GLU A 49 -15.12 -8.04 10.67
CA GLU A 49 -14.10 -8.97 10.22
C GLU A 49 -14.10 -9.15 8.70
N ARG A 50 -15.27 -9.31 8.10
CA ARG A 50 -15.42 -9.51 6.65
C ARG A 50 -14.91 -8.31 5.85
N LEU A 51 -15.24 -7.09 6.26
CA LEU A 51 -14.76 -5.86 5.62
C LEU A 51 -13.29 -5.58 5.98
N GLY A 52 -12.92 -5.76 7.24
CA GLY A 52 -11.58 -5.50 7.74
C GLY A 52 -10.50 -6.38 7.12
N ARG A 53 -10.84 -7.62 6.74
CA ARG A 53 -9.88 -8.50 6.02
C ARG A 53 -9.44 -7.99 4.65
N ARG A 54 -9.98 -6.84 4.21
CA ARG A 54 -9.66 -6.17 2.96
C ARG A 54 -8.72 -4.96 3.16
N LEU A 55 -8.26 -4.69 4.40
CA LEU A 55 -7.48 -3.50 4.72
C LEU A 55 -6.12 -3.85 5.32
N ILE A 56 -5.06 -3.21 4.76
CA ILE A 56 -3.74 -3.13 5.39
C ILE A 56 -3.56 -1.69 5.87
N VAL A 57 -3.12 -1.48 7.11
CA VAL A 57 -3.03 -0.15 7.69
C VAL A 57 -1.66 0.17 8.27
N GLY A 58 -1.13 1.33 7.94
CA GLY A 58 0.01 1.93 8.65
C GLY A 58 -0.46 2.59 9.95
N TYR A 59 0.40 2.67 10.95
CA TYR A 59 0.08 3.17 12.27
C TYR A 59 1.23 3.94 12.91
N LYS A 60 0.88 4.79 13.87
CA LYS A 60 1.82 5.47 14.76
C LYS A 60 1.68 4.98 16.20
N ASP A 61 0.45 4.68 16.61
CA ASP A 61 0.08 4.30 17.96
C ASP A 61 -0.23 2.80 18.02
N VAL A 62 0.63 2.07 18.74
CA VAL A 62 0.53 0.62 18.89
C VAL A 62 -0.79 0.21 19.58
N ALA A 63 -1.27 1.00 20.57
CA ALA A 63 -2.52 0.68 21.25
C ALA A 63 -3.72 0.77 20.31
N LYS A 64 -3.71 1.75 19.40
CA LYS A 64 -4.78 1.91 18.41
C LYS A 64 -4.79 0.78 17.39
N VAL A 65 -3.64 0.39 16.84
CA VAL A 65 -3.58 -0.71 15.87
C VAL A 65 -3.90 -2.04 16.55
N LYS A 66 -3.45 -2.24 17.80
CA LYS A 66 -3.82 -3.41 18.60
C LYS A 66 -5.34 -3.54 18.75
N ALA A 67 -6.04 -2.45 19.04
CA ALA A 67 -7.51 -2.43 19.12
C ALA A 67 -8.16 -2.83 17.78
N LEU A 68 -7.59 -2.45 16.62
CA LEU A 68 -8.08 -2.90 15.30
C LEU A 68 -7.88 -4.40 15.10
N VAL A 69 -6.74 -4.95 15.53
CA VAL A 69 -6.46 -6.40 15.47
C VAL A 69 -7.42 -7.15 16.40
N GLU A 70 -7.61 -6.70 17.65
CA GLU A 70 -8.54 -7.29 18.62
C GLU A 70 -9.97 -7.34 18.10
N LYS A 71 -10.38 -6.31 17.36
CA LYS A 71 -11.71 -6.21 16.72
C LYS A 71 -11.80 -6.89 15.35
N ARG A 72 -10.72 -7.54 14.89
CA ARG A 72 -10.63 -8.19 13.56
C ARG A 72 -10.88 -7.23 12.38
N ALA A 73 -10.63 -5.95 12.60
CA ALA A 73 -10.99 -4.87 11.71
C ALA A 73 -9.96 -4.62 10.58
N ILE A 74 -8.89 -5.41 10.53
CA ILE A 74 -7.82 -5.30 9.52
C ILE A 74 -7.26 -6.68 9.13
N ALA A 75 -6.76 -6.81 7.91
CA ALA A 75 -6.01 -7.97 7.42
C ALA A 75 -4.54 -7.93 7.80
N GLY A 76 -3.99 -6.72 7.89
CA GLY A 76 -2.56 -6.55 8.10
C GLY A 76 -2.16 -5.15 8.53
N ILE A 77 -0.88 -5.03 8.81
CA ILE A 77 -0.22 -3.79 9.21
C ILE A 77 0.89 -3.44 8.20
N PHE A 78 1.15 -2.15 8.05
CA PHE A 78 2.22 -1.63 7.21
C PHE A 78 3.19 -0.82 8.06
N LEU A 79 4.45 -1.27 8.08
CA LEU A 79 5.52 -0.62 8.81
C LEU A 79 6.27 0.36 7.91
N THR A 80 6.56 1.53 8.46
CA THR A 80 7.32 2.59 7.80
C THR A 80 8.49 3.03 8.69
N THR A 81 9.30 3.97 8.22
CA THR A 81 10.36 4.59 9.03
C THR A 81 9.89 5.03 10.43
N ARG A 82 8.63 5.46 10.56
CA ARG A 82 8.03 5.84 11.86
C ARG A 82 7.98 4.69 12.87
N ASN A 83 7.91 3.46 12.40
CA ASN A 83 7.84 2.26 13.23
C ASN A 83 9.24 1.68 13.53
N ALA A 84 10.25 2.07 12.75
CA ALA A 84 11.63 1.59 12.87
C ALA A 84 12.56 2.60 13.56
N GLN A 85 12.30 3.90 13.38
CA GLN A 85 13.15 4.96 13.89
C GLN A 85 13.37 4.83 15.41
N ASP A 86 14.64 4.91 15.82
CA ASP A 86 15.10 4.84 17.21
C ASP A 86 14.70 3.53 17.94
N ARG A 87 14.47 2.44 17.17
CA ARG A 87 14.08 1.14 17.72
C ARG A 87 15.06 0.02 17.29
N THR A 88 15.23 -0.94 18.18
CA THR A 88 15.99 -2.16 17.88
C THR A 88 15.13 -3.17 17.11
N ALA A 89 15.78 -4.10 16.42
CA ALA A 89 15.11 -5.22 15.75
C ALA A 89 14.24 -6.03 16.72
N ASP A 90 14.73 -6.28 17.94
CA ASP A 90 14.00 -7.02 18.97
C ASP A 90 12.73 -6.31 19.44
N GLN A 91 12.75 -4.99 19.54
CA GLN A 91 11.56 -4.20 19.91
C GLN A 91 10.48 -4.27 18.83
N ILE A 92 10.87 -4.19 17.56
CA ILE A 92 9.95 -4.30 16.43
C ILE A 92 9.38 -5.71 16.35
N ARG A 93 10.23 -6.72 16.43
CA ARG A 93 9.83 -8.14 16.43
C ARG A 93 8.83 -8.44 17.56
N SER A 94 9.13 -8.06 18.80
CA SER A 94 8.25 -8.31 19.95
C SER A 94 6.87 -7.66 19.79
N GLU A 95 6.81 -6.47 19.21
CA GLU A 95 5.53 -5.81 18.87
C GLU A 95 4.74 -6.62 17.86
N ILE A 96 5.36 -7.02 16.74
CA ILE A 96 4.73 -7.83 15.69
C ILE A 96 4.25 -9.17 16.28
N GLU A 97 5.08 -9.85 17.06
CA GLU A 97 4.72 -11.12 17.72
C GLU A 97 3.50 -10.95 18.64
N SER A 98 3.41 -9.85 19.38
CA SER A 98 2.27 -9.56 20.24
C SER A 98 0.96 -9.42 19.45
N LEU A 99 0.99 -8.77 18.28
CA LEU A 99 -0.16 -8.63 17.39
C LEU A 99 -0.52 -9.96 16.72
N GLN A 100 0.48 -10.73 16.30
CA GLN A 100 0.27 -12.08 15.75
C GLN A 100 -0.33 -13.05 16.78
N ALA A 101 0.05 -12.93 18.05
CA ALA A 101 -0.52 -13.75 19.13
C ALA A 101 -2.02 -13.51 19.30
N ILE A 102 -2.49 -12.24 19.20
CA ILE A 102 -3.92 -11.91 19.20
C ILE A 102 -4.60 -12.59 18.02
N ARG A 103 -4.02 -12.48 16.84
CA ARG A 103 -4.57 -13.04 15.60
C ARG A 103 -4.70 -14.56 15.67
N LYS A 104 -3.66 -15.22 16.19
CA LYS A 104 -3.64 -16.67 16.44
C LYS A 104 -4.75 -17.09 17.44
N ALA A 105 -4.91 -16.36 18.53
CA ALA A 105 -5.95 -16.62 19.53
C ALA A 105 -7.38 -16.46 18.95
N GLN A 106 -7.54 -15.68 17.89
CA GLN A 106 -8.81 -15.52 17.16
C GLN A 106 -9.10 -16.66 16.18
N GLY A 107 -8.15 -17.57 15.93
CA GLY A 107 -8.28 -18.62 14.91
C GLY A 107 -8.29 -18.11 13.47
N LEU A 108 -7.74 -16.93 13.25
CA LEU A 108 -7.70 -16.28 11.93
C LEU A 108 -6.33 -16.48 11.25
N PRO A 109 -6.25 -16.34 9.91
CA PRO A 109 -4.99 -16.31 9.20
C PRO A 109 -4.01 -15.30 9.80
N ARG A 110 -2.70 -15.53 9.69
CA ARG A 110 -1.68 -14.59 10.17
C ARG A 110 -1.94 -13.18 9.62
N LEU A 111 -1.65 -12.17 10.42
CA LEU A 111 -1.62 -10.79 9.91
C LEU A 111 -0.60 -10.69 8.79
N ILE A 112 -0.97 -10.01 7.73
CA ILE A 112 0.00 -9.49 6.78
C ILE A 112 0.78 -8.39 7.49
N VAL A 113 2.10 -8.53 7.49
CA VAL A 113 3.02 -7.52 8.03
C VAL A 113 3.87 -7.05 6.87
N ALA A 114 3.53 -5.89 6.34
CA ALA A 114 4.12 -5.35 5.12
C ALA A 114 5.09 -4.21 5.40
N ALA A 115 6.08 -4.03 4.53
CA ALA A 115 6.99 -2.89 4.54
C ALA A 115 7.46 -2.53 3.13
N ASP A 116 7.88 -1.26 2.92
CA ASP A 116 8.66 -0.84 1.76
C ASP A 116 10.17 -0.97 2.10
N GLN A 117 10.74 -2.09 1.73
CA GLN A 117 12.16 -2.35 1.86
C GLN A 117 12.70 -2.68 0.47
N GLU A 118 12.86 -1.64 -0.38
CA GLU A 118 13.29 -1.80 -1.78
C GLU A 118 14.81 -1.84 -1.91
N GLY A 119 15.48 -1.22 -0.96
CA GLY A 119 16.88 -0.81 -1.06
C GLY A 119 17.06 0.59 -1.64
N GLY A 120 18.23 1.17 -1.47
CA GLY A 120 18.50 2.55 -1.86
C GLY A 120 17.63 3.54 -1.08
N ILE A 121 17.02 4.48 -1.80
CA ILE A 121 16.28 5.60 -1.17
C ILE A 121 14.95 5.20 -0.49
N VAL A 122 14.47 3.99 -0.73
CA VAL A 122 13.26 3.44 -0.10
C VAL A 122 13.63 2.19 0.70
N SER A 123 14.07 2.42 1.92
CA SER A 123 14.51 1.41 2.88
C SER A 123 13.94 1.78 4.25
N HIS A 124 12.63 1.58 4.42
CA HIS A 124 11.89 2.09 5.58
C HIS A 124 12.32 1.49 6.91
N LEU A 125 12.91 0.30 6.88
CA LEU A 125 13.36 -0.43 8.06
C LEU A 125 14.89 -0.42 8.23
N SER A 126 15.60 0.41 7.52
CA SER A 126 17.06 0.57 7.64
C SER A 126 17.43 1.95 8.21
N PRO A 127 17.91 2.01 9.47
CA PRO A 127 18.08 0.91 10.42
C PRO A 127 16.74 0.41 11.00
N PRO A 128 16.65 -0.77 11.68
CA PRO A 128 17.76 -1.61 12.12
C PRO A 128 18.24 -2.65 11.09
N LEU A 129 17.57 -2.78 9.94
CA LEU A 129 18.03 -3.67 8.88
C LEU A 129 19.23 -3.08 8.13
N THR A 130 19.95 -3.94 7.41
CA THR A 130 21.07 -3.52 6.57
C THR A 130 20.61 -2.53 5.51
N ASP A 131 21.33 -1.42 5.37
CA ASP A 131 21.14 -0.47 4.29
C ASP A 131 21.75 -1.04 3.00
N GLN A 132 20.88 -1.54 2.12
CA GLN A 132 21.27 -2.12 0.85
C GLN A 132 21.07 -1.10 -0.28
N PRO A 133 21.92 -1.10 -1.34
CA PRO A 133 21.69 -0.29 -2.54
C PRO A 133 20.39 -0.70 -3.24
N SER A 134 19.91 0.08 -4.21
CA SER A 134 18.81 -0.38 -5.06
C SER A 134 19.19 -1.61 -5.89
N LEU A 135 18.23 -2.42 -6.32
CA LEU A 135 18.47 -3.56 -7.21
C LEU A 135 19.15 -3.14 -8.52
N GLY A 136 18.74 -2.00 -9.09
CA GLY A 136 19.39 -1.45 -10.28
C GLY A 136 20.86 -1.14 -10.05
N ALA A 137 21.20 -0.50 -8.94
CA ALA A 137 22.60 -0.22 -8.58
C ALA A 137 23.40 -1.51 -8.32
N THR A 138 22.76 -2.52 -7.73
CA THR A 138 23.39 -3.81 -7.46
C THR A 138 23.86 -4.53 -8.73
N ILE A 139 23.13 -4.41 -9.83
CA ILE A 139 23.40 -5.13 -11.08
C ILE A 139 24.05 -4.28 -12.18
N SER A 140 24.16 -2.97 -12.01
CA SER A 140 24.53 -2.00 -13.05
C SER A 140 25.88 -2.28 -13.73
N ASN A 141 26.86 -2.83 -13.00
CA ASN A 141 28.19 -3.11 -13.49
C ASN A 141 28.42 -4.59 -13.86
N LEU A 142 27.37 -5.40 -13.87
CA LEU A 142 27.44 -6.83 -14.19
C LEU A 142 27.08 -7.07 -15.67
N ASN A 143 27.84 -7.92 -16.34
CA ASN A 143 27.73 -8.07 -17.79
C ASN A 143 27.00 -9.34 -18.23
N SER A 144 26.90 -10.35 -17.37
CA SER A 144 26.22 -11.62 -17.69
C SER A 144 24.99 -11.83 -16.80
N ASP A 145 24.04 -12.60 -17.29
CA ASP A 145 22.85 -12.99 -16.55
C ASP A 145 23.22 -13.85 -15.32
N ASP A 146 24.23 -14.72 -15.44
CA ASP A 146 24.71 -15.56 -14.32
C ASP A 146 25.26 -14.71 -13.16
N GLU A 147 26.05 -13.65 -13.47
CA GLU A 147 26.55 -12.71 -12.46
C GLU A 147 25.42 -11.93 -11.80
N ARG A 148 24.45 -11.45 -12.62
CA ARG A 148 23.28 -10.72 -12.13
C ARG A 148 22.41 -11.58 -11.25
N GLU A 149 22.09 -12.81 -11.69
CA GLU A 149 21.30 -13.76 -10.91
C GLU A 149 21.95 -14.03 -9.54
N LYS A 150 23.24 -14.34 -9.52
CA LYS A 150 23.99 -14.57 -8.28
C LYS A 150 23.94 -13.35 -7.35
N ALA A 151 24.13 -12.15 -7.89
CA ALA A 151 24.10 -10.92 -7.11
C ALA A 151 22.71 -10.63 -6.55
N VAL A 152 21.65 -10.78 -7.37
CA VAL A 152 20.26 -10.58 -6.96
C VAL A 152 19.85 -11.59 -5.90
N LYS A 153 20.18 -12.88 -6.06
CA LYS A 153 19.86 -13.92 -5.08
C LYS A 153 20.58 -13.67 -3.74
N ALA A 154 21.84 -13.25 -3.75
CA ALA A 154 22.59 -12.90 -2.55
C ALA A 154 21.97 -11.68 -1.84
N TYR A 155 21.63 -10.64 -2.61
CA TYR A 155 20.93 -9.45 -2.13
C TYR A 155 19.58 -9.82 -1.49
N ALA A 156 18.74 -10.55 -2.21
CA ALA A 156 17.41 -10.96 -1.80
C ALA A 156 17.44 -11.87 -0.56
N SER A 157 18.40 -12.79 -0.48
CA SER A 157 18.58 -13.67 0.69
C SER A 157 18.91 -12.90 1.97
N THR A 158 19.74 -11.85 1.87
CA THR A 158 20.05 -10.97 3.01
C THR A 158 18.80 -10.24 3.47
N GLN A 159 18.12 -9.59 2.53
CA GLN A 159 16.91 -8.81 2.83
C GLN A 159 15.78 -9.69 3.38
N ALA A 160 15.53 -10.84 2.75
CA ALA A 160 14.48 -11.77 3.16
C ALA A 160 14.70 -12.32 4.58
N ARG A 161 15.94 -12.72 4.90
CA ARG A 161 16.30 -13.21 6.25
C ARG A 161 16.07 -12.14 7.30
N GLU A 162 16.46 -10.92 7.02
CA GLU A 162 16.29 -9.81 7.95
C GLU A 162 14.81 -9.45 8.14
N LEU A 163 14.03 -9.40 7.05
CA LEU A 163 12.58 -9.19 7.10
C LEU A 163 11.89 -10.30 7.90
N GLN A 164 12.19 -11.56 7.60
CA GLN A 164 11.66 -12.72 8.33
C GLN A 164 11.98 -12.64 9.83
N THR A 165 13.21 -12.26 10.17
CA THR A 165 13.65 -12.11 11.58
C THR A 165 12.85 -11.06 12.34
N LEU A 166 12.42 -9.99 11.66
CA LEU A 166 11.50 -9.00 12.24
C LEU A 166 10.05 -9.46 12.31
N GLY A 167 9.69 -10.53 11.59
CA GLY A 167 8.30 -10.98 11.45
C GLY A 167 7.54 -10.32 10.29
N ILE A 168 8.24 -9.63 9.38
CA ILE A 168 7.70 -9.11 8.12
C ILE A 168 7.47 -10.29 7.19
N ASN A 169 6.27 -10.42 6.61
CA ASN A 169 5.90 -11.49 5.71
C ASN A 169 5.44 -11.02 4.32
N MET A 170 5.50 -9.72 4.07
CA MET A 170 5.25 -9.12 2.75
C MET A 170 6.18 -7.94 2.54
N ASN A 171 6.92 -7.93 1.45
CA ASN A 171 7.71 -6.76 1.04
C ASN A 171 7.07 -6.09 -0.18
N PHE A 172 6.82 -4.80 -0.11
CA PHE A 172 6.40 -4.00 -1.25
C PHE A 172 7.61 -3.69 -2.14
N GLY A 173 8.00 -4.67 -2.91
CA GLY A 173 9.11 -4.72 -3.84
C GLY A 173 9.20 -6.09 -4.49
N PRO A 174 9.85 -6.18 -5.64
CA PRO A 174 10.69 -5.18 -6.28
C PRO A 174 9.91 -4.12 -7.07
N VAL A 175 10.56 -2.99 -7.36
CA VAL A 175 10.08 -2.00 -8.32
C VAL A 175 10.37 -2.50 -9.72
N VAL A 176 9.32 -2.90 -10.44
CA VAL A 176 9.39 -3.41 -11.81
C VAL A 176 8.97 -2.37 -12.86
N ASP A 177 8.70 -1.13 -12.41
CA ASP A 177 8.55 0.01 -13.31
C ASP A 177 9.85 0.16 -14.14
N LEU A 178 9.71 0.38 -15.44
CA LEU A 178 10.87 0.60 -16.31
C LEU A 178 11.53 1.95 -15.99
N GLN A 179 12.86 1.97 -16.05
CA GLN A 179 13.60 3.21 -15.85
C GLN A 179 13.33 4.18 -17.01
N PRO A 180 12.80 5.38 -16.75
CA PRO A 180 12.62 6.37 -17.80
C PRO A 180 13.97 6.82 -18.37
N SER A 181 14.00 7.25 -19.63
CA SER A 181 15.22 7.68 -20.32
C SER A 181 15.91 8.88 -19.67
N THR A 182 15.13 9.71 -18.98
CA THR A 182 15.62 10.86 -18.20
C THR A 182 14.84 10.96 -16.91
N ALA A 183 15.48 11.49 -15.85
CA ALA A 183 14.77 11.78 -14.60
C ALA A 183 13.71 12.88 -14.86
N PRO A 184 12.42 12.62 -14.60
CA PRO A 184 11.38 13.63 -14.78
C PRO A 184 11.63 14.83 -13.87
N ALA A 185 11.45 16.06 -14.40
CA ALA A 185 11.74 17.31 -13.69
C ALA A 185 10.90 17.48 -12.39
N ASN A 186 9.72 16.89 -12.33
CA ASN A 186 8.77 16.99 -11.22
C ASN A 186 8.57 15.68 -10.45
N ASP A 187 9.48 14.71 -10.57
CA ASP A 187 9.41 13.43 -9.88
C ASP A 187 10.06 13.53 -8.48
N SER A 188 9.45 14.31 -7.60
CA SER A 188 9.94 14.50 -6.22
C SER A 188 9.48 13.43 -5.25
N GLY A 189 8.36 12.76 -5.53
CA GLY A 189 7.76 11.71 -4.70
C GLY A 189 8.06 10.31 -5.21
N SER A 190 7.64 9.97 -6.41
CA SER A 190 7.80 8.61 -6.94
C SER A 190 9.24 8.23 -7.23
N ARG A 191 10.06 9.14 -7.75
CA ARG A 191 11.50 8.96 -8.00
C ARG A 191 11.85 7.65 -8.70
N ILE A 192 11.00 7.23 -9.66
CA ILE A 192 11.15 5.94 -10.36
C ILE A 192 12.51 5.82 -11.03
N TYR A 193 13.04 6.90 -11.58
CA TYR A 193 14.36 6.90 -12.22
C TYR A 193 15.47 6.29 -11.34
N SER A 194 15.45 6.57 -10.04
CA SER A 194 16.46 6.08 -9.08
C SER A 194 16.09 4.77 -8.38
N ARG A 195 14.83 4.33 -8.48
CA ARG A 195 14.31 3.10 -7.86
C ARG A 195 14.23 1.95 -8.85
N ALA A 196 14.06 2.24 -10.13
CA ALA A 196 13.92 1.24 -11.19
C ALA A 196 15.17 0.37 -11.33
N ILE A 197 14.95 -0.87 -11.76
CA ILE A 197 16.02 -1.85 -12.00
C ILE A 197 16.77 -1.53 -13.30
N SER A 198 16.03 -1.31 -14.38
CA SER A 198 16.55 -1.06 -15.73
C SER A 198 15.46 -0.47 -16.63
N SER A 199 15.84 0.04 -17.81
CA SER A 199 14.93 0.35 -18.90
C SER A 199 14.65 -0.85 -19.81
N ASP A 200 15.37 -1.97 -19.66
CA ASP A 200 15.18 -3.22 -20.41
C ASP A 200 14.10 -4.08 -19.72
N PRO A 201 12.91 -4.27 -20.33
CA PRO A 201 11.82 -5.02 -19.73
C PRO A 201 12.13 -6.50 -19.49
N ASP A 202 12.93 -7.12 -20.34
CA ASP A 202 13.34 -8.53 -20.17
C ASP A 202 14.30 -8.68 -18.98
N LEU A 203 15.24 -7.76 -18.81
CA LEU A 203 16.13 -7.76 -17.65
C LEU A 203 15.35 -7.51 -16.35
N VAL A 204 14.42 -6.53 -16.34
CA VAL A 204 13.56 -6.26 -15.17
C VAL A 204 12.76 -7.51 -14.82
N ALA A 205 12.18 -8.19 -15.81
CA ALA A 205 11.42 -9.42 -15.59
C ALA A 205 12.28 -10.56 -15.00
N LYS A 206 13.51 -10.76 -15.49
CA LYS A 206 14.44 -11.76 -14.93
C LYS A 206 14.81 -11.45 -13.49
N VAL A 207 15.19 -10.21 -13.21
CA VAL A 207 15.54 -9.75 -11.84
C VAL A 207 14.38 -9.93 -10.87
N ALA A 208 13.16 -9.58 -11.31
CA ALA A 208 11.96 -9.78 -10.51
C ALA A 208 11.73 -11.26 -10.16
N VAL A 209 11.92 -12.18 -11.12
CA VAL A 209 11.83 -13.63 -10.87
C VAL A 209 12.85 -14.07 -9.82
N TRP A 210 14.14 -13.79 -10.04
CA TRP A 210 15.21 -14.19 -9.11
C TRP A 210 15.02 -13.63 -7.70
N TYR A 211 14.59 -12.37 -7.60
CA TYR A 211 14.33 -11.72 -6.34
C TYR A 211 13.13 -12.35 -5.61
N CYS A 212 11.99 -12.48 -6.28
CA CYS A 212 10.76 -12.96 -5.68
C CYS A 212 10.82 -14.44 -5.28
N GLU A 213 11.46 -15.29 -6.10
CA GLU A 213 11.69 -16.69 -5.75
C GLU A 213 12.54 -16.81 -4.49
N THR A 214 13.58 -15.98 -4.38
CA THR A 214 14.44 -15.98 -3.18
C THR A 214 13.68 -15.51 -1.94
N LEU A 215 12.85 -14.45 -2.03
CA LEU A 215 12.04 -14.01 -0.89
C LEU A 215 11.08 -15.12 -0.42
N ALA A 216 10.50 -15.85 -1.36
CA ALA A 216 9.56 -16.93 -1.06
C ALA A 216 10.22 -18.09 -0.27
N GLU A 217 11.53 -18.34 -0.42
CA GLU A 217 12.28 -19.31 0.39
C GLU A 217 12.33 -18.94 1.88
N PHE A 218 12.05 -17.68 2.23
CA PHE A 218 12.01 -17.16 3.59
C PHE A 218 10.60 -16.76 4.05
N ASP A 219 9.55 -17.27 3.40
CA ASP A 219 8.15 -16.94 3.70
C ASP A 219 7.82 -15.43 3.62
N VAL A 220 8.53 -14.69 2.79
CA VAL A 220 8.26 -13.29 2.52
C VAL A 220 7.65 -13.16 1.13
N THR A 221 6.39 -12.76 1.06
CA THR A 221 5.72 -12.44 -0.21
C THR A 221 6.35 -11.20 -0.83
N CYS A 222 6.84 -11.29 -2.06
CA CYS A 222 7.21 -10.10 -2.82
C CYS A 222 6.00 -9.48 -3.48
N THR A 223 6.05 -8.17 -3.76
CA THR A 223 4.97 -7.42 -4.38
C THR A 223 5.51 -6.61 -5.54
N LEU A 224 5.18 -7.05 -6.76
CA LEU A 224 5.56 -6.33 -7.97
C LEU A 224 4.88 -4.98 -8.03
N LYS A 225 5.60 -3.89 -8.27
CA LYS A 225 5.02 -2.54 -8.27
C LYS A 225 5.67 -1.60 -9.29
N HIS A 226 4.87 -0.65 -9.79
CA HIS A 226 3.46 -0.35 -9.54
C HIS A 226 2.69 -0.59 -10.83
N PHE A 227 1.85 -1.63 -10.89
CA PHE A 227 1.02 -1.85 -12.09
C PHE A 227 0.12 -0.63 -12.34
N PRO A 228 0.01 -0.10 -13.56
CA PRO A 228 0.38 -0.63 -14.88
C PRO A 228 1.81 -0.30 -15.35
N GLY A 229 2.68 0.25 -14.53
CA GLY A 229 4.01 0.76 -14.85
C GLY A 229 4.07 2.28 -14.79
N LEU A 230 5.02 2.82 -14.02
CA LEU A 230 5.18 4.26 -13.84
C LEU A 230 6.31 4.86 -14.69
N GLY A 231 7.07 4.03 -15.41
CA GLY A 231 8.24 4.48 -16.18
C GLY A 231 7.92 5.50 -17.28
N HIS A 232 6.72 5.42 -17.86
CA HIS A 232 6.25 6.34 -18.91
C HIS A 232 5.20 7.35 -18.41
N VAL A 233 5.02 7.48 -17.10
CA VAL A 233 4.08 8.43 -16.50
C VAL A 233 4.79 9.75 -16.20
N ALA A 234 4.28 10.85 -16.76
CA ALA A 234 4.92 12.17 -16.63
C ALA A 234 4.70 12.83 -15.26
N ASN A 235 3.64 12.48 -14.54
CA ASN A 235 3.23 13.12 -13.29
C ASN A 235 3.52 12.24 -12.07
N ASP A 236 3.89 12.88 -10.97
CA ASP A 236 4.05 12.24 -9.67
C ASP A 236 2.67 11.88 -9.08
N THR A 237 2.41 10.58 -8.94
CA THR A 237 1.13 10.06 -8.42
C THR A 237 0.91 10.33 -6.93
N HIS A 238 1.95 10.73 -6.19
CA HIS A 238 1.80 11.22 -4.81
C HIS A 238 1.06 12.55 -4.74
N VAL A 239 1.06 13.33 -5.82
CA VAL A 239 0.44 14.66 -5.88
C VAL A 239 -0.88 14.61 -6.62
N ALA A 240 -0.93 14.00 -7.81
CA ALA A 240 -2.11 13.96 -8.66
C ALA A 240 -2.17 12.67 -9.49
N ALA A 241 -3.35 12.33 -10.00
CA ALA A 241 -3.52 11.18 -10.88
C ALA A 241 -2.65 11.33 -12.14
N GLY A 242 -1.82 10.32 -12.40
CA GLY A 242 -1.06 10.19 -13.65
C GLY A 242 -1.89 9.59 -14.77
N THR A 243 -1.36 9.68 -16.01
CA THR A 243 -1.95 9.01 -17.17
C THR A 243 -0.85 8.29 -17.94
N LEU A 244 -1.11 7.04 -18.25
CA LEU A 244 -0.30 6.20 -19.12
C LEU A 244 -0.99 6.16 -20.50
N ALA A 245 -0.49 7.01 -21.40
CA ALA A 245 -1.06 7.17 -22.74
C ALA A 245 -0.44 6.21 -23.77
N THR A 246 0.46 5.35 -23.34
CA THR A 246 1.14 4.35 -24.20
C THR A 246 0.11 3.38 -24.77
N PRO A 247 0.15 3.09 -26.09
CA PRO A 247 -0.77 2.14 -26.72
C PRO A 247 -0.60 0.72 -26.15
N GLU A 248 -1.70 -0.03 -26.03
CA GLU A 248 -1.71 -1.36 -25.43
C GLU A 248 -0.67 -2.33 -26.03
N PRO A 249 -0.47 -2.44 -27.38
CA PRO A 249 0.54 -3.34 -27.92
C PRO A 249 1.98 -2.98 -27.52
N GLN A 250 2.26 -1.73 -27.17
CA GLN A 250 3.55 -1.32 -26.63
C GLN A 250 3.65 -1.67 -25.14
N LEU A 251 2.60 -1.40 -24.35
CA LEU A 251 2.54 -1.78 -22.94
C LEU A 251 2.78 -3.29 -22.75
N GLU A 252 2.21 -4.14 -23.60
CA GLU A 252 2.40 -5.59 -23.54
C GLU A 252 3.85 -6.03 -23.76
N ARG A 253 4.61 -5.29 -24.55
CA ARG A 253 6.03 -5.61 -24.83
C ARG A 253 7.00 -4.92 -23.88
N GLU A 254 6.56 -3.88 -23.18
CA GLU A 254 7.40 -3.04 -22.34
C GLU A 254 6.90 -3.08 -20.86
N ASP A 255 6.13 -2.09 -20.42
CA ASP A 255 5.75 -1.89 -19.03
C ASP A 255 5.05 -3.10 -18.40
N TRP A 256 4.26 -3.84 -19.16
CA TRP A 256 3.50 -4.99 -18.64
C TRP A 256 4.27 -6.31 -18.63
N LEU A 257 5.35 -6.41 -19.37
CA LEU A 257 6.12 -7.65 -19.50
C LEU A 257 6.61 -8.18 -18.14
N PRO A 258 7.19 -7.37 -17.24
CA PRO A 258 7.63 -7.85 -15.92
C PRO A 258 6.48 -8.42 -15.07
N PHE A 259 5.31 -7.79 -15.10
CA PHE A 259 4.13 -8.28 -14.38
C PHE A 259 3.58 -9.58 -14.97
N GLN A 260 3.60 -9.72 -16.29
CA GLN A 260 3.09 -10.90 -16.97
C GLN A 260 3.94 -12.15 -16.69
N ARG A 261 5.22 -12.02 -16.42
CA ARG A 261 6.13 -13.13 -16.15
C ARG A 261 5.77 -13.88 -14.86
N LEU A 262 5.28 -13.16 -13.83
CA LEU A 262 4.97 -13.71 -12.53
C LEU A 262 3.47 -13.79 -12.21
N LYS A 263 2.60 -13.38 -13.15
CA LYS A 263 1.14 -13.25 -12.93
C LYS A 263 0.42 -14.50 -12.43
N ASN A 264 0.96 -15.67 -12.72
CA ASN A 264 0.35 -16.97 -12.35
C ASN A 264 1.00 -17.61 -11.12
N ASP A 265 2.02 -17.00 -10.55
CA ASP A 265 2.64 -17.51 -9.33
C ASP A 265 1.91 -16.96 -8.09
N PRO A 266 1.21 -17.82 -7.34
CA PRO A 266 0.39 -17.40 -6.20
C PRO A 266 1.21 -16.95 -4.97
N ARG A 267 2.52 -17.14 -5.01
CA ARG A 267 3.43 -16.71 -3.92
C ARG A 267 3.71 -15.21 -3.94
N PHE A 268 3.32 -14.52 -5.03
CA PHE A 268 3.58 -13.10 -5.22
C PHE A 268 2.30 -12.29 -5.13
N ALA A 269 2.48 -10.99 -4.91
CA ALA A 269 1.43 -10.00 -4.97
C ALA A 269 1.72 -8.97 -6.07
N MET A 270 0.72 -8.22 -6.46
CA MET A 270 0.86 -7.12 -7.40
C MET A 270 0.24 -5.87 -6.78
N MET A 271 1.00 -4.78 -6.73
CA MET A 271 0.52 -3.48 -6.28
C MET A 271 0.00 -2.67 -7.46
N ILE A 272 -1.23 -2.17 -7.32
CA ILE A 272 -1.92 -1.40 -8.36
C ILE A 272 -1.80 0.09 -8.07
N GLY A 273 -1.10 0.80 -8.93
CA GLY A 273 -0.87 2.24 -8.82
C GLY A 273 -2.07 3.09 -9.23
N HIS A 274 -2.00 4.38 -8.91
CA HIS A 274 -3.09 5.35 -9.14
C HIS A 274 -2.93 6.07 -10.49
N VAL A 275 -2.77 5.29 -11.56
CA VAL A 275 -2.57 5.79 -12.92
C VAL A 275 -3.72 5.36 -13.81
N ARG A 276 -4.23 6.28 -14.65
CA ARG A 276 -5.16 5.92 -15.71
C ARG A 276 -4.41 5.28 -16.86
N VAL A 277 -5.01 4.23 -17.42
CA VAL A 277 -4.49 3.54 -18.61
C VAL A 277 -5.40 3.88 -19.77
N ASP A 278 -5.05 4.90 -20.56
CA ASP A 278 -5.91 5.41 -21.64
C ASP A 278 -6.37 4.33 -22.61
N ALA A 279 -5.52 3.33 -22.86
CA ALA A 279 -5.81 2.20 -23.74
C ALA A 279 -6.89 1.24 -23.17
N ILE A 280 -7.20 1.29 -21.88
CA ILE A 280 -8.14 0.36 -21.20
C ILE A 280 -9.28 1.14 -20.53
N ASP A 281 -8.96 2.11 -19.66
CA ASP A 281 -9.90 2.99 -18.98
C ASP A 281 -9.31 4.40 -18.85
N PRO A 282 -9.73 5.33 -19.72
CA PRO A 282 -9.26 6.71 -19.67
C PRO A 282 -9.89 7.54 -18.55
N THR A 283 -10.83 6.95 -17.77
CA THR A 283 -11.65 7.69 -16.80
C THR A 283 -11.21 7.46 -15.36
N LEU A 284 -10.91 6.23 -15.00
CA LEU A 284 -10.58 5.84 -13.63
C LEU A 284 -9.12 5.37 -13.52
N PRO A 285 -8.44 5.69 -12.41
CA PRO A 285 -7.14 5.09 -12.09
C PRO A 285 -7.22 3.57 -12.01
N ALA A 286 -6.16 2.89 -12.42
CA ALA A 286 -6.06 1.43 -12.43
C ALA A 286 -6.44 0.80 -11.08
N SER A 287 -6.09 1.43 -9.96
CA SER A 287 -6.33 0.91 -8.61
C SER A 287 -7.80 0.72 -8.23
N TYR A 288 -8.74 1.31 -8.97
CA TYR A 288 -10.18 1.10 -8.77
C TYR A 288 -11.00 1.07 -10.07
N SER A 289 -10.34 0.83 -11.20
CA SER A 289 -10.99 0.60 -12.49
C SER A 289 -11.39 -0.86 -12.65
N SER A 290 -12.67 -1.13 -12.87
CA SER A 290 -13.19 -2.47 -13.18
C SER A 290 -12.61 -3.01 -14.49
N GLU A 291 -12.42 -2.15 -15.49
CA GLU A 291 -11.87 -2.53 -16.79
C GLU A 291 -10.43 -3.03 -16.68
N VAL A 292 -9.65 -2.38 -15.82
CA VAL A 292 -8.27 -2.76 -15.57
C VAL A 292 -8.20 -4.01 -14.67
N ILE A 293 -8.91 -4.02 -13.53
CA ILE A 293 -8.77 -5.08 -12.53
C ILE A 293 -9.54 -6.33 -12.94
N ASP A 294 -10.85 -6.24 -13.12
CA ASP A 294 -11.69 -7.39 -13.49
C ASP A 294 -11.47 -7.78 -14.96
N GLY A 295 -11.50 -6.79 -15.87
CA GLY A 295 -11.36 -7.00 -17.31
C GLY A 295 -9.98 -7.48 -17.73
N LEU A 296 -8.94 -6.67 -17.46
CA LEU A 296 -7.59 -6.99 -17.92
C LEU A 296 -6.92 -8.03 -16.99
N LEU A 297 -6.79 -7.75 -15.69
CA LEU A 297 -5.99 -8.60 -14.80
C LEU A 297 -6.69 -9.92 -14.50
N ARG A 298 -7.93 -9.90 -14.00
CA ARG A 298 -8.63 -11.12 -13.56
C ARG A 298 -9.14 -11.96 -14.71
N THR A 299 -9.78 -11.34 -15.70
CA THR A 299 -10.43 -12.07 -16.81
C THR A 299 -9.44 -12.40 -17.94
N ARG A 300 -8.75 -11.40 -18.53
CA ARG A 300 -7.90 -11.61 -19.69
C ARG A 300 -6.55 -12.25 -19.33
N TRP A 301 -5.88 -11.76 -18.29
CA TRP A 301 -4.59 -12.32 -17.86
C TRP A 301 -4.73 -13.48 -16.87
N LYS A 302 -5.90 -13.69 -16.27
CA LYS A 302 -6.19 -14.72 -15.27
C LYS A 302 -5.25 -14.66 -14.06
N VAL A 303 -4.92 -13.45 -13.63
CA VAL A 303 -4.08 -13.22 -12.44
C VAL A 303 -4.79 -13.78 -11.20
N ASP A 304 -4.20 -14.76 -10.52
CA ASP A 304 -4.70 -15.31 -9.24
C ASP A 304 -3.81 -14.91 -8.04
N ALA A 305 -2.82 -14.04 -8.26
CA ALA A 305 -2.05 -13.41 -7.19
C ALA A 305 -2.89 -12.41 -6.39
N LEU A 306 -2.45 -12.09 -5.16
CA LEU A 306 -3.03 -10.99 -4.40
C LEU A 306 -2.85 -9.66 -5.14
N LEU A 307 -3.92 -8.88 -5.23
CA LEU A 307 -3.87 -7.50 -5.69
C LEU A 307 -4.01 -6.56 -4.49
N VAL A 308 -3.02 -5.72 -4.27
CA VAL A 308 -3.03 -4.68 -3.26
C VAL A 308 -2.98 -3.31 -3.95
N THR A 309 -3.71 -2.33 -3.46
CA THR A 309 -3.59 -0.96 -3.98
C THR A 309 -2.30 -0.32 -3.49
N ASP A 310 -1.79 0.65 -4.24
CA ASP A 310 -0.91 1.65 -3.68
C ASP A 310 -1.64 2.43 -2.57
N ASP A 311 -0.93 3.28 -1.80
CA ASP A 311 -1.52 3.97 -0.65
C ASP A 311 -2.67 4.91 -1.04
N PHE A 312 -3.86 4.62 -0.56
CA PHE A 312 -5.04 5.47 -0.76
C PHE A 312 -4.94 6.83 -0.05
N GLY A 313 -3.93 7.03 0.78
CA GLY A 313 -3.57 8.33 1.33
C GLY A 313 -2.83 9.26 0.36
N MET A 314 -2.54 8.82 -0.87
CA MET A 314 -1.87 9.65 -1.89
C MET A 314 -2.82 10.68 -2.51
N GLY A 315 -2.26 11.79 -2.99
CA GLY A 315 -3.01 12.88 -3.60
C GLY A 315 -3.89 12.45 -4.77
N ALA A 316 -3.43 11.51 -5.59
CA ALA A 316 -4.21 10.94 -6.70
C ALA A 316 -5.60 10.41 -6.28
N ILE A 317 -5.76 9.93 -5.05
CA ILE A 317 -7.04 9.46 -4.48
C ILE A 317 -7.74 10.57 -3.70
N LEU A 318 -7.00 11.27 -2.81
CA LEU A 318 -7.59 12.27 -1.91
C LEU A 318 -8.16 13.47 -2.67
N GLU A 319 -7.52 13.86 -3.79
CA GLU A 319 -7.97 14.94 -4.67
C GLU A 319 -8.95 14.47 -5.76
N SER A 320 -9.25 13.16 -5.81
CA SER A 320 -10.24 12.65 -6.75
C SER A 320 -11.66 13.08 -6.38
N LYS A 321 -12.53 13.19 -7.38
CA LYS A 321 -13.96 13.51 -7.17
C LYS A 321 -14.70 12.44 -6.32
N ASP A 322 -14.20 11.22 -6.31
CA ASP A 322 -14.81 10.10 -5.59
C ASP A 322 -14.48 10.14 -4.10
N GLY A 323 -13.29 10.67 -3.75
CA GLY A 323 -12.76 10.61 -2.40
C GLY A 323 -12.42 9.18 -1.96
N ILE A 324 -11.73 9.06 -0.81
CA ILE A 324 -11.11 7.81 -0.38
C ILE A 324 -12.12 6.68 -0.07
N GLY A 325 -13.31 7.02 0.44
CA GLY A 325 -14.32 6.02 0.79
C GLY A 325 -14.94 5.36 -0.43
N GLU A 326 -15.38 6.15 -1.39
CA GLU A 326 -15.96 5.65 -2.64
C GLU A 326 -14.90 4.94 -3.50
N ALA A 327 -13.67 5.46 -3.56
CA ALA A 327 -12.57 4.79 -4.24
C ALA A 327 -12.32 3.39 -3.65
N ALA A 328 -12.37 3.23 -2.32
CA ALA A 328 -12.22 1.92 -1.68
C ALA A 328 -13.36 0.95 -2.04
N ILE A 329 -14.62 1.41 -2.06
CA ILE A 329 -15.76 0.60 -2.50
C ILE A 329 -15.57 0.14 -3.94
N LYS A 330 -15.20 1.05 -4.85
CA LYS A 330 -14.94 0.73 -6.26
C LYS A 330 -13.79 -0.25 -6.42
N ALA A 331 -12.67 -0.07 -5.70
CA ALA A 331 -11.52 -0.98 -5.75
C ALA A 331 -11.89 -2.40 -5.34
N LEU A 332 -12.62 -2.55 -4.22
CA LEU A 332 -13.08 -3.86 -3.76
C LEU A 332 -14.06 -4.50 -4.74
N ASN A 333 -14.96 -3.72 -5.33
CA ASN A 333 -15.92 -4.19 -6.32
C ASN A 333 -15.29 -4.48 -7.69
N ALA A 334 -14.16 -3.85 -8.01
CA ALA A 334 -13.38 -4.16 -9.19
C ALA A 334 -12.58 -5.47 -9.06
N GLY A 335 -12.35 -5.98 -7.83
CA GLY A 335 -11.65 -7.25 -7.59
C GLY A 335 -10.25 -7.10 -7.00
N VAL A 336 -9.91 -5.93 -6.44
CA VAL A 336 -8.75 -5.76 -5.57
C VAL A 336 -8.96 -6.58 -4.29
N ASP A 337 -7.93 -7.22 -3.79
CA ASP A 337 -8.00 -8.00 -2.55
C ASP A 337 -7.78 -7.13 -1.31
N LEU A 338 -6.82 -6.21 -1.37
CA LEU A 338 -6.35 -5.42 -0.23
C LEU A 338 -6.24 -3.94 -0.59
N VAL A 339 -6.79 -3.08 0.24
CA VAL A 339 -6.60 -1.62 0.17
C VAL A 339 -5.57 -1.21 1.21
N LEU A 340 -4.52 -0.51 0.78
CA LEU A 340 -3.49 0.02 1.65
C LEU A 340 -3.87 1.43 2.15
N LEU A 341 -3.80 1.64 3.46
CA LEU A 341 -3.98 2.91 4.14
C LEU A 341 -2.75 3.20 5.00
N SER A 342 -1.74 3.86 4.47
CA SER A 342 -0.46 4.10 5.18
C SER A 342 -0.60 4.94 6.46
N ASN A 343 -1.75 5.59 6.65
CA ASN A 343 -2.06 6.38 7.83
C ASN A 343 -3.47 6.06 8.36
N SER A 344 -3.57 5.04 9.22
CA SER A 344 -4.86 4.62 9.80
C SER A 344 -5.54 5.71 10.64
N ASP A 345 -4.79 6.56 11.32
CA ASP A 345 -5.36 7.64 12.15
C ASP A 345 -6.14 8.67 11.32
N LYS A 346 -5.81 8.79 10.03
CA LYS A 346 -6.49 9.72 9.13
C LYS A 346 -7.61 9.08 8.32
N HIS A 347 -7.43 7.83 7.86
CA HIS A 347 -8.19 7.28 6.76
C HIS A 347 -9.05 6.07 7.11
N PHE A 348 -8.68 5.28 8.14
CA PHE A 348 -9.38 4.05 8.49
C PHE A 348 -10.87 4.28 8.78
N ASP A 349 -11.19 5.27 9.62
CA ASP A 349 -12.57 5.52 10.04
C ASP A 349 -13.45 5.93 8.85
N THR A 350 -12.93 6.76 7.94
CA THR A 350 -13.64 7.18 6.74
C THR A 350 -13.91 6.00 5.80
N VAL A 351 -12.87 5.21 5.52
CA VAL A 351 -12.97 4.05 4.62
C VAL A 351 -13.90 3.00 5.23
N MET A 352 -13.71 2.63 6.49
CA MET A 352 -14.56 1.61 7.12
C MET A 352 -16.03 2.05 7.22
N THR A 353 -16.30 3.33 7.50
CA THR A 353 -17.67 3.86 7.49
C THR A 353 -18.32 3.71 6.12
N ALA A 354 -17.60 4.07 5.07
CA ALA A 354 -18.09 3.94 3.69
C ALA A 354 -18.37 2.46 3.34
N LEU A 355 -17.44 1.56 3.71
CA LEU A 355 -17.62 0.12 3.47
C LEU A 355 -18.81 -0.46 4.25
N VAL A 356 -19.01 -0.08 5.51
CA VAL A 356 -20.15 -0.52 6.32
C VAL A 356 -21.48 -0.03 5.73
N ALA A 357 -21.54 1.23 5.28
CA ALA A 357 -22.71 1.79 4.62
C ALA A 357 -23.02 1.05 3.32
N ALA A 358 -22.04 0.92 2.44
CA ALA A 358 -22.17 0.22 1.17
C ALA A 358 -22.59 -1.26 1.35
N ASP A 359 -22.05 -1.93 2.36
CA ASP A 359 -22.43 -3.30 2.71
C ASP A 359 -23.89 -3.38 3.18
N SER A 360 -24.35 -2.43 3.99
CA SER A 360 -25.74 -2.38 4.46
C SER A 360 -26.74 -2.16 3.31
N GLU A 361 -26.32 -1.47 2.27
CA GLU A 361 -27.09 -1.21 1.06
C GLU A 361 -26.96 -2.33 0.00
N GLY A 362 -26.13 -3.34 0.27
CA GLY A 362 -25.89 -4.44 -0.66
C GLY A 362 -25.03 -4.08 -1.86
N LEU A 363 -24.26 -3.00 -1.77
CA LEU A 363 -23.40 -2.48 -2.84
C LEU A 363 -22.03 -3.15 -2.92
N ILE A 364 -21.65 -3.96 -1.93
CA ILE A 364 -20.40 -4.75 -1.95
C ILE A 364 -20.63 -6.09 -2.65
N ARG A 365 -19.83 -6.39 -3.67
CA ARG A 365 -19.90 -7.65 -4.46
C ARG A 365 -19.47 -8.85 -3.62
N LYS A 366 -20.43 -9.61 -3.10
CA LYS A 366 -20.20 -10.77 -2.21
C LYS A 366 -19.48 -11.95 -2.89
N ASN A 367 -19.66 -12.13 -4.19
CA ASN A 367 -18.99 -13.20 -4.94
C ASN A 367 -17.45 -13.06 -4.94
N LEU A 368 -16.92 -11.85 -4.84
CA LEU A 368 -15.49 -11.60 -4.78
C LEU A 368 -14.87 -11.87 -3.39
N GLU A 369 -15.70 -11.89 -2.34
CA GLU A 369 -15.22 -12.09 -0.96
C GLU A 369 -14.63 -13.49 -0.74
N SER A 370 -15.24 -14.53 -1.30
CA SER A 370 -14.76 -15.90 -1.18
C SER A 370 -13.44 -16.11 -1.93
N GLU A 371 -13.28 -15.49 -3.09
CA GLU A 371 -12.04 -15.56 -3.87
C GLU A 371 -10.90 -14.82 -3.17
N THR A 372 -11.16 -13.60 -2.70
CA THR A 372 -10.19 -12.86 -1.89
C THR A 372 -9.78 -13.63 -0.65
N PHE A 373 -10.74 -14.22 0.08
CA PHE A 373 -10.43 -15.00 1.28
C PHE A 373 -9.53 -16.20 0.94
N ARG A 374 -9.80 -16.92 -0.14
CA ARG A 374 -8.96 -18.01 -0.62
C ARG A 374 -7.53 -17.53 -0.91
N ARG A 375 -7.37 -16.39 -1.60
CA ARG A 375 -6.04 -15.81 -1.89
C ARG A 375 -5.30 -15.37 -0.63
N LEU A 376 -6.00 -14.74 0.32
CA LEU A 376 -5.43 -14.35 1.62
C LEU A 376 -4.98 -15.55 2.46
N VAL A 377 -5.81 -16.60 2.53
CA VAL A 377 -5.45 -17.83 3.24
C VAL A 377 -4.21 -18.46 2.61
N ARG A 378 -4.16 -18.56 1.29
CA ARG A 378 -3.00 -19.11 0.57
C ARG A 378 -1.73 -18.32 0.84
N ALA A 379 -1.80 -16.97 0.79
CA ALA A 379 -0.65 -16.11 1.10
C ALA A 379 -0.21 -16.21 2.57
N SER A 380 -1.09 -16.63 3.48
CA SER A 380 -0.78 -16.80 4.90
C SER A 380 -0.28 -18.20 5.26
N GLN A 381 -0.41 -19.19 4.36
CA GLN A 381 -0.13 -20.61 4.59
C GLN A 381 1.20 -21.09 4.02
N HIS A 382 1.97 -20.23 3.35
CA HIS A 382 3.34 -20.63 3.01
C HIS A 382 4.12 -20.80 4.30
N PRO A 383 4.64 -22.06 4.53
CA PRO A 383 5.31 -22.42 5.78
C PRO A 383 6.60 -21.64 5.99
#